data_c8c6956961d0228e15b6299912db5edb
#
_entry.id   c8c6956961d0228e15b6299912db5edb
#
_cell.length_a   1.000
_cell.length_b   1.000
_cell.length_c   1.000
_cell.angle_alpha   90.00
_cell.angle_beta   90.00
_cell.angle_gamma   90.00
#
_symmetry.space_group_name_H-M   'P 1'
#
loop_
_entity.id
_entity.type
_entity.pdbx_description
1 polymer ?
#
loop_
_entity_poly.entity_id
_entity_poly.type
_entity_poly.pdbx_seq_one_letter_code
_entity_poly.pdbx_strand_id
1 'polypeptide(L)'
;GQAAESQDTGTSLRRNFLIGLMGVFLLLSFQFRSYIEPIVVMIAIPLGLIGAVSGHLLMGLDLSMPSMVGMASLAGIVVNNSILLGLFIRMRRRAGETIADAAAGAVRQRFRAIALTTMTTVAGMLPLLTEQSLQAQVLIPLVTSLVFGLISAALLVLLAVPALYA
;
A
#
# COMPACT_ATOMS: atom_id res chain seq x y z
N GLY A 1 21.82 -17.69 -17.84
CA GLY A 1 21.08 -18.67 -17.06
C GLY A 1 19.97 -18.06 -16.24
N GLN A 2 19.38 -18.83 -15.38
CA GLN A 2 18.27 -18.38 -14.54
C GLN A 2 18.65 -17.22 -13.62
N ALA A 3 19.89 -17.25 -13.10
CA ALA A 3 20.38 -16.19 -12.21
C ALA A 3 20.48 -14.86 -12.96
N ALA A 4 20.95 -14.86 -14.20
CA ALA A 4 21.05 -13.66 -15.01
C ALA A 4 19.66 -13.12 -15.35
N GLU A 5 18.73 -14.00 -15.70
CA GLU A 5 17.35 -13.59 -15.99
C GLU A 5 16.67 -13.00 -14.76
N SER A 6 16.88 -13.59 -13.58
CA SER A 6 16.34 -13.08 -12.33
C SER A 6 16.91 -11.70 -11.99
N GLN A 7 18.21 -11.48 -12.21
CA GLN A 7 18.84 -10.19 -11.98
C GLN A 7 18.29 -9.13 -12.94
N ASP A 8 18.14 -9.48 -14.22
CA ASP A 8 17.59 -8.55 -15.22
C ASP A 8 16.15 -8.18 -14.88
N THR A 9 15.34 -9.17 -14.49
CA THR A 9 13.97 -8.92 -14.09
C THR A 9 13.89 -8.05 -12.85
N GLY A 10 14.76 -8.32 -11.84
CA GLY A 10 14.80 -7.54 -10.61
C GLY A 10 15.23 -6.09 -10.87
N THR A 11 16.23 -5.89 -11.75
CA THR A 11 16.68 -4.56 -12.12
C THR A 11 15.59 -3.80 -12.88
N SER A 12 14.92 -4.47 -13.82
CA SER A 12 13.84 -3.87 -14.59
C SER A 12 12.65 -3.53 -13.70
N LEU A 13 12.29 -4.42 -12.77
CA LEU A 13 11.20 -4.20 -11.83
C LEU A 13 11.48 -2.99 -10.94
N ARG A 14 12.69 -2.89 -10.40
CA ARG A 14 13.09 -1.77 -9.55
C ARG A 14 13.06 -0.47 -10.33
N ARG A 15 13.61 -0.46 -11.56
CA ARG A 15 13.62 0.73 -12.41
C ARG A 15 12.19 1.18 -12.73
N ASN A 16 11.33 0.24 -13.14
CA ASN A 16 9.95 0.55 -13.50
C ASN A 16 9.17 1.03 -12.27
N PHE A 17 9.42 0.45 -11.10
CA PHE A 17 8.80 0.88 -9.86
C PHE A 17 9.17 2.32 -9.52
N LEU A 18 10.45 2.68 -9.65
CA LEU A 18 10.91 4.06 -9.39
C LEU A 18 10.31 5.03 -10.39
N ILE A 19 10.22 4.66 -11.67
CA ILE A 19 9.58 5.49 -12.70
C ILE A 19 8.10 5.68 -12.37
N GLY A 20 7.44 4.60 -11.95
CA GLY A 20 6.05 4.66 -11.52
C GLY A 20 5.83 5.57 -10.33
N LEU A 21 6.71 5.50 -9.33
CA LEU A 21 6.65 6.38 -8.17
C LEU A 21 6.82 7.85 -8.56
N MET A 22 7.75 8.14 -9.48
CA MET A 22 7.92 9.50 -9.99
C MET A 22 6.67 9.98 -10.71
N GLY A 23 6.08 9.13 -11.54
CA GLY A 23 4.84 9.45 -12.24
C GLY A 23 3.70 9.75 -11.29
N VAL A 24 3.53 8.92 -10.26
CA VAL A 24 2.52 9.11 -9.23
C VAL A 24 2.76 10.43 -8.48
N PHE A 25 4.00 10.70 -8.10
CA PHE A 25 4.36 11.94 -7.42
C PHE A 25 3.98 13.17 -8.26
N LEU A 26 4.32 13.13 -9.56
CA LEU A 26 4.00 14.25 -10.46
C LEU A 26 2.50 14.43 -10.62
N LEU A 27 1.75 13.35 -10.79
CA LEU A 27 0.30 13.40 -10.91
C LEU A 27 -0.34 13.94 -9.65
N LEU A 28 0.12 13.49 -8.48
CA LEU A 28 -0.40 13.96 -7.19
C LEU A 28 -0.04 15.41 -6.95
N SER A 29 1.16 15.83 -7.33
CA SER A 29 1.56 17.22 -7.21
C SER A 29 0.65 18.14 -8.04
N PHE A 30 0.31 17.69 -9.25
CA PHE A 30 -0.63 18.42 -10.10
C PHE A 30 -2.03 18.45 -9.49
N GLN A 31 -2.50 17.29 -8.99
CA GLN A 31 -3.84 17.13 -8.41
C GLN A 31 -4.03 18.00 -7.16
N PHE A 32 -3.07 17.95 -6.23
CA PHE A 32 -3.15 18.68 -4.97
C PHE A 32 -2.60 20.10 -5.06
N ARG A 33 -1.94 20.44 -6.16
CA ARG A 33 -1.25 21.74 -6.33
C ARG A 33 -0.27 22.01 -5.20
N SER A 34 0.42 20.96 -4.76
CA SER A 34 1.37 20.99 -3.66
C SER A 34 2.42 19.93 -3.87
N TYR A 35 3.62 20.13 -3.34
CA TYR A 35 4.68 19.11 -3.35
C TYR A 35 4.77 18.35 -2.04
N ILE A 36 4.14 18.88 -0.97
CA ILE A 36 4.19 18.28 0.37
C ILE A 36 3.12 17.20 0.53
N GLU A 37 1.89 17.47 0.10
CA GLU A 37 0.78 16.52 0.23
C GLU A 37 1.04 15.19 -0.48
N PRO A 38 1.59 15.16 -1.72
CA PRO A 38 1.93 13.89 -2.35
C PRO A 38 2.95 13.08 -1.58
N ILE A 39 3.92 13.73 -0.94
CA ILE A 39 4.91 13.06 -0.10
C ILE A 39 4.23 12.39 1.09
N VAL A 40 3.31 13.08 1.75
CA VAL A 40 2.55 12.53 2.87
C VAL A 40 1.76 11.29 2.44
N VAL A 41 1.10 11.36 1.28
CA VAL A 41 0.36 10.23 0.73
C VAL A 41 1.29 9.06 0.43
N MET A 42 2.45 9.33 -0.17
CA MET A 42 3.38 8.28 -0.57
C MET A 42 4.15 7.66 0.60
N ILE A 43 4.17 8.29 1.76
CA ILE A 43 4.74 7.69 2.99
C ILE A 43 3.98 6.41 3.37
N ALA A 44 2.72 6.28 2.97
CA ALA A 44 1.94 5.08 3.21
C ALA A 44 2.56 3.82 2.55
N ILE A 45 3.32 3.99 1.46
CA ILE A 45 3.96 2.85 0.78
C ILE A 45 4.96 2.13 1.68
N PRO A 46 5.95 2.81 2.30
CA PRO A 46 6.84 2.14 3.26
C PRO A 46 6.10 1.48 4.41
N LEU A 47 5.00 2.09 4.88
CA LEU A 47 4.20 1.53 5.96
C LEU A 47 3.59 0.18 5.56
N GLY A 48 3.10 0.07 4.33
CA GLY A 48 2.59 -1.19 3.80
C GLY A 48 3.69 -2.22 3.64
N LEU A 49 4.88 -1.79 3.19
CA LEU A 49 6.02 -2.69 3.01
C LEU A 49 6.51 -3.28 4.33
N ILE A 50 6.42 -2.54 5.42
CA ILE A 50 6.74 -3.06 6.76
C ILE A 50 5.86 -4.29 7.06
N GLY A 51 4.57 -4.19 6.79
CA GLY A 51 3.65 -5.30 6.98
C GLY A 51 3.96 -6.48 6.08
N ALA A 52 4.30 -6.23 4.83
CA ALA A 52 4.64 -7.30 3.89
C ALA A 52 5.89 -8.07 4.34
N VAL A 53 6.93 -7.36 4.76
CA VAL A 53 8.16 -7.99 5.26
C VAL A 53 7.87 -8.75 6.56
N SER A 54 7.09 -8.16 7.46
CA SER A 54 6.70 -8.82 8.71
C SER A 54 5.95 -10.11 8.43
N GLY A 55 5.06 -10.11 7.42
CA GLY A 55 4.32 -11.30 7.02
C GLY A 55 5.24 -12.41 6.52
N HIS A 56 6.26 -12.06 5.76
CA HIS A 56 7.25 -13.04 5.30
C HIS A 56 7.99 -13.68 6.47
N LEU A 57 8.35 -12.88 7.48
CA LEU A 57 9.00 -13.38 8.68
C LEU A 57 8.09 -14.33 9.46
N LEU A 58 6.82 -13.96 9.61
CA LEU A 58 5.84 -14.79 10.34
C LEU A 58 5.56 -16.11 9.61
N MET A 59 5.53 -16.08 8.28
CA MET A 59 5.27 -17.28 7.47
C MET A 59 6.52 -18.10 7.21
N GLY A 60 7.70 -17.60 7.61
CA GLY A 60 8.96 -18.27 7.37
C GLY A 60 9.36 -18.29 5.91
N LEU A 61 8.97 -17.29 5.14
CA LEU A 61 9.23 -17.21 3.70
C LEU A 61 10.38 -16.25 3.42
N ASP A 62 11.18 -16.59 2.42
CA ASP A 62 12.21 -15.68 1.91
C ASP A 62 11.60 -14.72 0.89
N LEU A 63 12.19 -13.54 0.77
CA LEU A 63 11.79 -12.60 -0.26
C LEU A 63 12.16 -13.16 -1.63
N SER A 64 11.21 -13.15 -2.55
CA SER A 64 11.36 -13.71 -3.89
C SER A 64 10.82 -12.73 -4.92
N MET A 65 10.94 -13.07 -6.21
CA MET A 65 10.36 -12.26 -7.27
C MET A 65 8.85 -12.08 -7.11
N PRO A 66 8.06 -13.14 -6.87
CA PRO A 66 6.64 -12.95 -6.58
C PRO A 66 6.39 -12.06 -5.38
N SER A 67 7.23 -12.12 -4.34
CA SER A 67 7.13 -11.20 -3.19
C SER A 67 7.27 -9.75 -3.62
N MET A 68 8.25 -9.47 -4.47
CA MET A 68 8.48 -8.11 -4.98
C MET A 68 7.34 -7.61 -5.84
N VAL A 69 6.77 -8.47 -6.67
CA VAL A 69 5.60 -8.14 -7.49
C VAL A 69 4.41 -7.82 -6.59
N GLY A 70 4.21 -8.61 -5.53
CA GLY A 70 3.17 -8.36 -4.55
C GLY A 70 3.36 -7.02 -3.83
N MET A 71 4.59 -6.69 -3.47
CA MET A 71 4.90 -5.40 -2.83
C MET A 71 4.65 -4.23 -3.77
N ALA A 72 4.99 -4.37 -5.05
CA ALA A 72 4.74 -3.32 -6.04
C ALA A 72 3.23 -3.10 -6.23
N SER A 73 2.46 -4.18 -6.29
CA SER A 73 1.00 -4.10 -6.39
C SER A 73 0.39 -3.47 -5.14
N LEU A 74 0.91 -3.86 -3.97
CA LEU A 74 0.50 -3.30 -2.68
C LEU A 74 0.70 -1.78 -2.66
N ALA A 75 1.82 -1.29 -3.18
CA ALA A 75 2.09 0.14 -3.22
C ALA A 75 0.98 0.91 -3.92
N GLY A 76 0.50 0.38 -5.06
CA GLY A 76 -0.60 1.01 -5.79
C GLY A 76 -1.90 1.06 -4.98
N ILE A 77 -2.24 -0.03 -4.31
CA ILE A 77 -3.45 -0.09 -3.49
C ILE A 77 -3.37 0.88 -2.32
N VAL A 78 -2.23 0.91 -1.64
CA VAL A 78 -2.01 1.77 -0.48
C VAL A 78 -2.07 3.24 -0.86
N VAL A 79 -1.45 3.61 -1.99
CA VAL A 79 -1.49 4.98 -2.48
C VAL A 79 -2.93 5.39 -2.79
N ASN A 80 -3.71 4.52 -3.42
CA ASN A 80 -5.11 4.81 -3.73
C ASN A 80 -5.90 5.10 -2.45
N ASN A 81 -5.75 4.28 -1.42
CA ASN A 81 -6.43 4.51 -0.14
C ASN A 81 -5.99 5.82 0.50
N SER A 82 -4.70 6.13 0.43
CA SER A 82 -4.15 7.36 1.02
C SER A 82 -4.62 8.61 0.28
N ILE A 83 -4.72 8.54 -1.05
CA ILE A 83 -5.23 9.65 -1.86
C ILE A 83 -6.65 9.98 -1.44
N LEU A 84 -7.51 8.97 -1.33
CA LEU A 84 -8.91 9.19 -0.95
C LEU A 84 -9.01 9.78 0.44
N LEU A 85 -8.23 9.28 1.39
CA LEU A 85 -8.20 9.82 2.74
C LEU A 85 -7.76 11.30 2.73
N GLY A 86 -6.71 11.61 1.99
CA GLY A 86 -6.22 12.98 1.85
C GLY A 86 -7.26 13.91 1.23
N LEU A 87 -7.97 13.44 0.21
CA LEU A 87 -9.03 14.23 -0.43
C LEU A 87 -10.17 14.52 0.55
N PHE A 88 -10.59 13.53 1.36
CA PHE A 88 -11.62 13.74 2.36
C PHE A 88 -11.20 14.76 3.43
N ILE A 89 -9.94 14.70 3.87
CA ILE A 89 -9.39 15.67 4.80
C ILE A 89 -9.46 17.08 4.18
N ARG A 90 -9.06 17.20 2.92
CA ARG A 90 -9.04 18.47 2.21
C ARG A 90 -10.44 19.05 2.05
N MET A 91 -11.41 18.19 1.71
CA MET A 91 -12.81 18.62 1.56
C MET A 91 -13.36 19.18 2.88
N ARG A 92 -13.05 18.51 4.00
CA ARG A 92 -13.49 18.96 5.31
C ARG A 92 -12.82 20.28 5.71
N ARG A 93 -11.55 20.45 5.35
CA ARG A 93 -10.84 21.71 5.57
C ARG A 93 -11.49 22.87 4.83
N ARG A 94 -11.88 22.64 3.58
CA ARG A 94 -12.57 23.64 2.77
C ARG A 94 -13.94 24.00 3.33
N ALA A 95 -14.57 23.08 4.06
CA ALA A 95 -15.84 23.31 4.73
C ALA A 95 -15.70 24.11 6.02
N GLY A 96 -14.47 24.49 6.42
CA GLY A 96 -14.22 25.33 7.57
C GLY A 96 -13.76 24.59 8.83
N GLU A 97 -13.60 23.26 8.78
CA GLU A 97 -13.13 22.50 9.93
C GLU A 97 -11.64 22.74 10.18
N THR A 98 -11.23 22.63 11.45
CA THR A 98 -9.81 22.64 11.79
C THR A 98 -9.12 21.42 11.20
N ILE A 99 -7.78 21.47 11.07
CA ILE A 99 -7.04 20.34 10.50
C ILE A 99 -7.20 19.08 11.35
N ALA A 100 -7.24 19.21 12.68
CA ALA A 100 -7.45 18.07 13.57
C ALA A 100 -8.84 17.46 13.40
N ASP A 101 -9.89 18.29 13.33
CA ASP A 101 -11.27 17.83 13.13
C ASP A 101 -11.45 17.25 11.74
N ALA A 102 -10.84 17.85 10.72
CA ALA A 102 -10.89 17.37 9.35
C ALA A 102 -10.25 15.99 9.24
N ALA A 103 -9.08 15.81 9.84
CA ALA A 103 -8.38 14.54 9.83
C ALA A 103 -9.18 13.44 10.55
N ALA A 104 -9.67 13.74 11.75
CA ALA A 104 -10.47 12.77 12.53
C ALA A 104 -11.75 12.40 11.80
N GLY A 105 -12.44 13.38 11.21
CA GLY A 105 -13.68 13.14 10.46
C GLY A 105 -13.45 12.32 9.20
N ALA A 106 -12.36 12.59 8.47
CA ALA A 106 -12.01 11.84 7.27
C ALA A 106 -11.73 10.39 7.62
N VAL A 107 -10.99 10.12 8.71
CA VAL A 107 -10.73 8.76 9.17
C VAL A 107 -12.04 8.04 9.47
N ARG A 108 -12.96 8.68 10.17
CA ARG A 108 -14.26 8.08 10.49
C ARG A 108 -15.05 7.74 9.22
N GLN A 109 -15.05 8.64 8.24
CA GLN A 109 -15.78 8.42 6.98
C GLN A 109 -15.16 7.29 6.15
N ARG A 110 -13.84 7.21 6.13
CA ARG A 110 -13.14 6.22 5.30
C ARG A 110 -12.85 4.91 6.02
N PHE A 111 -12.95 4.88 7.34
CA PHE A 111 -12.64 3.67 8.12
C PHE A 111 -13.45 2.47 7.64
N ARG A 112 -14.75 2.64 7.52
CA ARG A 112 -15.65 1.54 7.08
C ARG A 112 -15.29 1.05 5.69
N ALA A 113 -15.07 1.97 4.74
CA ALA A 113 -14.74 1.62 3.37
C ALA A 113 -13.40 0.90 3.28
N ILE A 114 -12.38 1.42 3.96
CA ILE A 114 -11.04 0.81 3.97
C ILE A 114 -11.07 -0.55 4.65
N ALA A 115 -11.74 -0.64 5.80
CA ALA A 115 -11.86 -1.90 6.54
C ALA A 115 -12.56 -2.97 5.72
N LEU A 116 -13.69 -2.63 5.09
CA LEU A 116 -14.44 -3.59 4.26
C LEU A 116 -13.63 -4.03 3.06
N THR A 117 -12.99 -3.11 2.36
CA THR A 117 -12.16 -3.43 1.19
C THR A 117 -11.00 -4.34 1.58
N THR A 118 -10.32 -4.02 2.67
CA THR A 118 -9.19 -4.81 3.17
C THR A 118 -9.66 -6.20 3.58
N MET A 119 -10.72 -6.30 4.36
CA MET A 119 -11.25 -7.58 4.82
C MET A 119 -11.71 -8.45 3.66
N THR A 120 -12.40 -7.88 2.69
CA THR A 120 -12.87 -8.60 1.51
C THR A 120 -11.70 -9.14 0.68
N THR A 121 -10.70 -8.30 0.45
CA THR A 121 -9.52 -8.67 -0.31
C THR A 121 -8.74 -9.77 0.40
N VAL A 122 -8.50 -9.61 1.71
CA VAL A 122 -7.79 -10.61 2.51
C VAL A 122 -8.55 -11.93 2.55
N ALA A 123 -9.86 -11.88 2.77
CA ALA A 123 -10.69 -13.09 2.80
C ALA A 123 -10.64 -13.82 1.47
N GLY A 124 -10.63 -13.09 0.34
CA GLY A 124 -10.51 -13.69 -0.98
C GLY A 124 -9.17 -14.36 -1.23
N MET A 125 -8.11 -13.90 -0.58
CA MET A 125 -6.76 -14.44 -0.74
C MET A 125 -6.40 -15.53 0.28
N LEU A 126 -7.12 -15.61 1.41
CA LEU A 126 -6.80 -16.58 2.46
C LEU A 126 -6.77 -18.03 1.97
N PRO A 127 -7.72 -18.50 1.13
CA PRO A 127 -7.65 -19.88 0.63
C PRO A 127 -6.34 -20.19 -0.08
N LEU A 128 -5.77 -19.24 -0.80
CA LEU A 128 -4.50 -19.45 -1.51
C LEU A 128 -3.34 -19.63 -0.53
N LEU A 129 -3.36 -18.93 0.60
CA LEU A 129 -2.32 -19.06 1.63
C LEU A 129 -2.30 -20.44 2.27
N THR A 130 -3.45 -21.14 2.29
CA THR A 130 -3.55 -22.48 2.87
C THR A 130 -3.41 -23.59 1.84
N GLU A 131 -3.31 -23.23 0.56
CA GLU A 131 -3.16 -24.20 -0.53
C GLU A 131 -1.75 -24.78 -0.52
N GLN A 132 -1.64 -26.08 -0.81
CA GLN A 132 -0.37 -26.79 -0.78
C GLN A 132 0.11 -27.28 -2.15
N SER A 133 -0.60 -26.95 -3.23
CA SER A 133 -0.17 -27.31 -4.56
C SER A 133 1.11 -26.58 -4.94
N LEU A 134 1.90 -27.18 -5.85
CA LEU A 134 3.14 -26.55 -6.31
C LEU A 134 2.89 -25.21 -6.99
N GLN A 135 1.80 -25.12 -7.74
CA GLN A 135 1.44 -23.89 -8.42
C GLN A 135 1.09 -22.78 -7.43
N ALA A 136 0.35 -23.14 -6.39
CA ALA A 136 0.00 -22.18 -5.34
C ALA A 136 1.23 -21.72 -4.57
N GLN A 137 2.19 -22.60 -4.31
CA GLN A 137 3.40 -22.27 -3.56
C GLN A 137 4.22 -21.18 -4.25
N VAL A 138 4.18 -21.09 -5.57
CA VAL A 138 4.86 -20.02 -6.30
C VAL A 138 4.20 -18.67 -6.01
N LEU A 139 2.88 -18.67 -5.83
CA LEU A 139 2.10 -17.43 -5.60
C LEU A 139 1.97 -17.06 -4.12
N ILE A 140 2.24 -17.99 -3.20
CA ILE A 140 2.11 -17.70 -1.77
C ILE A 140 2.94 -16.48 -1.33
N PRO A 141 4.20 -16.30 -1.74
CA PRO A 141 4.95 -15.09 -1.37
C PRO A 141 4.30 -13.80 -1.86
N LEU A 142 3.73 -13.81 -3.07
CA LEU A 142 3.01 -12.64 -3.60
C LEU A 142 1.79 -12.33 -2.74
N VAL A 143 0.99 -13.34 -2.44
CA VAL A 143 -0.24 -13.18 -1.64
C VAL A 143 0.11 -12.79 -0.20
N THR A 144 1.19 -13.35 0.36
CA THR A 144 1.67 -12.98 1.70
C THR A 144 2.00 -11.48 1.75
N SER A 145 2.72 -10.98 0.76
CA SER A 145 3.01 -9.55 0.67
C SER A 145 1.74 -8.72 0.66
N LEU A 146 0.77 -9.11 -0.15
CA LEU A 146 -0.48 -8.37 -0.27
C LEU A 146 -1.32 -8.43 1.00
N VAL A 147 -1.51 -9.62 1.58
CA VAL A 147 -2.37 -9.80 2.76
C VAL A 147 -1.81 -9.05 3.95
N PHE A 148 -0.58 -9.34 4.33
CA PHE A 148 0.03 -8.71 5.50
C PHE A 148 0.29 -7.24 5.28
N GLY A 149 0.68 -6.87 4.05
CA GLY A 149 0.88 -5.48 3.69
C GLY A 149 -0.41 -4.67 3.73
N LEU A 150 -1.52 -5.22 3.22
CA LEU A 150 -2.81 -4.54 3.25
C LEU A 150 -3.32 -4.34 4.67
N ILE A 151 -3.19 -5.35 5.53
CA ILE A 151 -3.60 -5.25 6.93
C ILE A 151 -2.77 -4.15 7.63
N SER A 152 -1.45 -4.21 7.47
CA SER A 152 -0.55 -3.22 8.06
C SER A 152 -0.84 -1.83 7.52
N ALA A 153 -1.01 -1.70 6.22
CA ALA A 153 -1.29 -0.41 5.59
C ALA A 153 -2.63 0.17 6.06
N ALA A 154 -3.66 -0.66 6.15
CA ALA A 154 -4.97 -0.20 6.60
C ALA A 154 -4.88 0.38 8.02
N LEU A 155 -4.17 -0.31 8.92
CA LEU A 155 -4.01 0.16 10.29
C LEU A 155 -3.12 1.40 10.37
N LEU A 156 -1.96 1.35 9.71
CA LEU A 156 -0.97 2.43 9.83
C LEU A 156 -1.37 3.68 9.05
N VAL A 157 -2.00 3.52 7.88
CA VAL A 157 -2.45 4.66 7.09
C VAL A 157 -3.56 5.42 7.81
N LEU A 158 -4.50 4.71 8.42
CA LEU A 158 -5.57 5.35 9.18
C LEU A 158 -5.06 6.15 10.38
N LEU A 159 -3.87 5.78 10.91
CA LEU A 159 -3.24 6.50 12.00
C LEU A 159 -2.25 7.56 11.52
N ALA A 160 -1.41 7.19 10.53
CA ALA A 160 -0.27 8.01 10.14
C ALA A 160 -0.66 9.18 9.24
N VAL A 161 -1.52 8.97 8.24
CA VAL A 161 -1.86 10.01 7.29
C VAL A 161 -2.55 11.20 7.99
N PRO A 162 -3.58 11.00 8.84
CA PRO A 162 -4.15 12.12 9.58
C PRO A 162 -3.14 12.82 10.49
N ALA A 163 -2.26 12.06 11.15
CA ALA A 163 -1.24 12.63 12.03
C ALA A 163 -0.28 13.53 11.26
N LEU A 164 0.09 13.15 10.03
CA LEU A 164 0.99 13.92 9.18
C LEU A 164 0.33 15.20 8.65
N TYR A 165 -0.99 15.19 8.49
CA TYR A 165 -1.72 16.38 8.10
C TYR A 165 -1.90 17.36 9.28
N ALA A 166 -1.89 16.82 10.48
CA ALA A 166 -1.92 17.67 11.68
C ALA A 166 -0.53 18.22 12.01
#